data_aa185f8ceee9db485aa8288d18ca246d
#
_entry.id   aa185f8ceee9db485aa8288d18ca246d
#
_cell.length_a   1.000
_cell.length_b   1.000
_cell.length_c   1.000
_cell.angle_alpha   90.00
_cell.angle_beta   90.00
_cell.angle_gamma   90.00
#
_symmetry.space_group_name_H-M   'P 1'
#
loop_
_entity.id
_entity.type
_entity.pdbx_description
1 polymer ?
#
loop_
_entity_poly.entity_id
_entity_poly.type
_entity_poly.pdbx_seq_one_letter_code
_entity_poly.pdbx_strand_id
1 'polypeptide(L)'
;MKKKVTQETANQLRELLEKVILEREDAAPLPKNHQLLRVLLPVLALCFAGVYLQNAHAFSIIGGAFATIFEVGAWETFEFVVTVTSHYFWTWSVPFIVLGAVFFWRRYSFKKEFNALVARAKEEITLGKKKPLETNRTLVKGLEGFLKTLQTEYQFEQRIR
;
A
#
# COMPACT_ATOMS: atom_id res chain seq x y z
N MET A 1 -14.42 -7.47 17.72
CA MET A 1 -13.93 -6.57 16.65
C MET A 1 -12.91 -7.33 15.83
N LYS A 2 -13.10 -7.54 14.50
CA LYS A 2 -12.12 -8.29 13.67
C LYS A 2 -10.91 -7.42 13.34
N LYS A 3 -9.70 -7.99 13.42
CA LYS A 3 -8.44 -7.31 13.12
C LYS A 3 -8.29 -7.04 11.63
N LYS A 4 -7.61 -5.96 11.25
CA LYS A 4 -7.23 -5.71 9.85
C LYS A 4 -6.03 -6.58 9.48
N VAL A 5 -6.02 -7.13 8.27
CA VAL A 5 -4.86 -7.86 7.74
C VAL A 5 -3.68 -6.90 7.60
N THR A 6 -2.54 -7.28 8.19
CA THR A 6 -1.29 -6.52 8.14
C THR A 6 -0.32 -7.14 7.14
N GLN A 7 0.72 -6.39 6.77
CA GLN A 7 1.81 -6.90 5.93
C GLN A 7 2.51 -8.11 6.57
N GLU A 8 2.64 -8.09 7.88
CA GLU A 8 3.23 -9.19 8.65
C GLU A 8 2.43 -10.49 8.49
N THR A 9 1.11 -10.40 8.60
CA THR A 9 0.20 -11.54 8.39
C THR A 9 0.31 -12.10 6.97
N ALA A 10 0.46 -11.21 5.97
CA ALA A 10 0.66 -11.63 4.59
C ALA A 10 2.03 -12.31 4.38
N ASN A 11 3.07 -11.82 5.04
CA ASN A 11 4.41 -12.42 4.99
C ASN A 11 4.43 -13.81 5.65
N GLN A 12 3.77 -13.98 6.79
CA GLN A 12 3.63 -15.28 7.47
C GLN A 12 2.90 -16.30 6.60
N LEU A 13 1.80 -15.88 5.95
CA LEU A 13 1.09 -16.75 5.02
C LEU A 13 1.98 -17.16 3.83
N ARG A 14 2.75 -16.21 3.31
CA ARG A 14 3.67 -16.43 2.20
C ARG A 14 4.76 -17.43 2.59
N GLU A 15 5.38 -17.28 3.75
CA GLU A 15 6.44 -18.17 4.25
C GLU A 15 5.93 -19.59 4.44
N LEU A 16 4.74 -19.75 5.03
CA LEU A 16 4.12 -21.07 5.18
C LEU A 16 3.81 -21.71 3.82
N LEU A 17 3.32 -20.91 2.88
CA LEU A 17 3.02 -21.37 1.53
C LEU A 17 4.29 -21.75 0.77
N GLU A 18 5.37 -20.98 0.89
CA GLU A 18 6.68 -21.31 0.30
C GLU A 18 7.21 -22.65 0.81
N LYS A 19 7.12 -22.92 2.12
CA LYS A 19 7.52 -24.21 2.71
C LYS A 19 6.71 -25.39 2.14
N VAL A 20 5.41 -25.18 1.94
CA VAL A 20 4.54 -26.24 1.33
C VAL A 20 4.87 -26.46 -0.13
N ILE A 21 5.21 -25.40 -0.86
CA ILE A 21 5.49 -25.43 -2.30
C ILE A 21 6.89 -26.01 -2.59
N LEU A 22 7.90 -25.68 -1.78
CA LEU A 22 9.27 -26.15 -1.94
C LEU A 22 9.40 -27.69 -1.90
N GLU A 23 8.48 -28.36 -1.22
CA GLU A 23 8.43 -29.83 -1.21
C GLU A 23 7.78 -30.46 -2.46
N ARG A 24 7.32 -29.61 -3.40
CA ARG A 24 6.69 -30.05 -4.64
C ARG A 24 7.44 -29.52 -5.85
N GLU A 25 8.05 -30.42 -6.62
CA GLU A 25 8.81 -30.11 -7.84
C GLU A 25 7.97 -29.43 -8.94
N ASP A 26 6.66 -29.72 -8.98
CA ASP A 26 5.74 -29.23 -10.03
C ASP A 26 4.98 -27.94 -9.66
N ALA A 27 5.36 -27.24 -8.59
CA ALA A 27 4.59 -26.12 -8.11
C ALA A 27 4.90 -24.82 -8.89
N ALA A 28 3.86 -24.14 -9.36
CA ALA A 28 3.99 -22.83 -9.98
C ALA A 28 4.53 -21.78 -8.98
N PRO A 29 5.42 -20.86 -9.40
CA PRO A 29 6.03 -19.89 -8.53
C PRO A 29 4.98 -18.98 -7.90
N LEU A 30 5.24 -18.55 -6.64
CA LEU A 30 4.40 -17.61 -5.94
C LEU A 30 4.34 -16.26 -6.66
N PRO A 31 3.21 -15.54 -6.57
CA PRO A 31 3.11 -14.20 -7.12
C PRO A 31 4.22 -13.30 -6.53
N LYS A 32 5.00 -12.67 -7.43
CA LYS A 32 6.12 -11.81 -7.04
C LYS A 32 5.60 -10.63 -6.23
N ASN A 33 6.32 -10.30 -5.16
CA ASN A 33 6.08 -9.09 -4.38
C ASN A 33 6.30 -7.88 -5.29
N HIS A 34 5.29 -7.03 -5.45
CA HIS A 34 5.42 -5.84 -6.28
C HIS A 34 6.41 -4.86 -5.64
N GLN A 35 7.66 -4.90 -6.12
CA GLN A 35 8.70 -3.93 -5.75
C GLN A 35 8.47 -2.53 -6.33
N LEU A 36 7.33 -2.34 -7.02
CA LEU A 36 6.93 -1.09 -7.66
C LEU A 36 7.01 0.13 -6.71
N LEU A 37 6.78 -0.09 -5.41
CA LEU A 37 6.86 0.97 -4.40
C LEU A 37 8.27 1.53 -4.23
N ARG A 38 9.32 0.70 -4.42
CA ARG A 38 10.72 1.16 -4.32
C ARG A 38 11.09 2.12 -5.46
N VAL A 39 10.46 1.95 -6.63
CA VAL A 39 10.67 2.84 -7.78
C VAL A 39 9.78 4.08 -7.70
N LEU A 40 8.56 3.92 -7.21
CA LEU A 40 7.58 5.02 -7.13
C LEU A 40 7.94 6.08 -6.09
N LEU A 41 8.58 5.70 -4.99
CA LEU A 41 8.96 6.62 -3.93
C LEU A 41 9.97 7.69 -4.37
N PRO A 42 11.07 7.34 -5.08
CA PRO A 42 11.98 8.35 -5.64
C PRO A 42 11.33 9.19 -6.75
N VAL A 43 10.44 8.63 -7.57
CA VAL A 43 9.70 9.40 -8.58
C VAL A 43 8.78 10.42 -7.92
N LEU A 44 8.07 10.05 -6.86
CA LEU A 44 7.28 10.98 -6.07
C LEU A 44 8.13 12.09 -5.44
N ALA A 45 9.27 11.74 -4.86
CA ALA A 45 10.19 12.73 -4.27
C ALA A 45 10.68 13.73 -5.32
N LEU A 46 11.01 13.27 -6.54
CA LEU A 46 11.38 14.14 -7.65
C LEU A 46 10.23 15.04 -8.11
N CYS A 47 9.00 14.51 -8.18
CA CYS A 47 7.82 15.31 -8.49
C CYS A 47 7.59 16.41 -7.45
N PHE A 48 7.67 16.08 -6.16
CA PHE A 48 7.55 17.06 -5.08
C PHE A 48 8.66 18.12 -5.13
N ALA A 49 9.91 17.69 -5.35
CA ALA A 49 11.04 18.62 -5.49
C ALA A 49 10.86 19.53 -6.70
N GLY A 50 10.41 19.02 -7.84
CA GLY A 50 10.14 19.80 -9.04
C GLY A 50 9.04 20.85 -8.81
N VAL A 51 7.94 20.46 -8.18
CA VAL A 51 6.84 21.38 -7.83
C VAL A 51 7.32 22.43 -6.82
N TYR A 52 8.10 22.04 -5.82
CA TYR A 52 8.67 22.99 -4.85
C TYR A 52 9.58 24.00 -5.53
N LEU A 53 10.52 23.55 -6.37
CA LEU A 53 11.44 24.44 -7.10
C LEU A 53 10.68 25.41 -8.03
N GLN A 54 9.67 24.91 -8.74
CA GLN A 54 8.86 25.72 -9.64
C GLN A 54 8.04 26.78 -8.89
N ASN A 55 7.65 26.51 -7.64
CA ASN A 55 6.87 27.42 -6.81
C ASN A 55 7.68 28.09 -5.69
N ALA A 56 9.01 28.00 -5.71
CA ALA A 56 9.88 28.60 -4.69
C ALA A 56 9.65 30.10 -4.56
N HIS A 57 9.36 30.77 -5.68
CA HIS A 57 9.02 32.20 -5.69
C HIS A 57 7.72 32.51 -4.94
N ALA A 58 6.67 31.70 -5.11
CA ALA A 58 5.42 31.86 -4.39
C ALA A 58 5.60 31.63 -2.87
N PHE A 59 6.41 30.68 -2.45
CA PHE A 59 6.75 30.49 -1.03
C PHE A 59 7.51 31.66 -0.45
N SER A 60 8.43 32.26 -1.22
CA SER A 60 9.15 33.48 -0.81
C SER A 60 8.20 34.69 -0.64
N ILE A 61 7.25 34.86 -1.56
CA ILE A 61 6.25 35.94 -1.50
C ILE A 61 5.35 35.76 -0.28
N ILE A 62 4.85 34.55 -0.02
CA ILE A 62 4.01 34.27 1.15
C ILE A 62 4.80 34.47 2.45
N GLY A 63 6.06 34.02 2.50
CA GLY A 63 6.92 34.25 3.65
C GLY A 63 7.18 35.75 3.91
N GLY A 64 7.38 36.52 2.85
CA GLY A 64 7.49 37.99 2.94
C GLY A 64 6.21 38.63 3.46
N ALA A 65 5.05 38.20 2.98
CA ALA A 65 3.76 38.72 3.47
C ALA A 65 3.54 38.47 4.97
N PHE A 66 3.92 37.29 5.46
CA PHE A 66 3.85 37.01 6.90
C PHE A 66 4.85 37.82 7.73
N ALA A 67 6.01 38.15 7.19
CA ALA A 67 6.98 38.99 7.87
C ALA A 67 6.47 40.44 8.05
N THR A 68 5.63 40.93 7.13
CA THR A 68 5.06 42.28 7.17
C THR A 68 3.66 42.37 7.80
N ILE A 69 3.17 41.27 8.42
CA ILE A 69 1.81 41.20 8.98
C ILE A 69 1.49 42.29 9.99
N PHE A 70 2.48 42.73 10.77
CA PHE A 70 2.33 43.78 11.76
C PHE A 70 2.31 45.21 11.15
N GLU A 71 2.81 45.33 9.92
CA GLU A 71 2.84 46.63 9.21
C GLU A 71 1.60 46.81 8.34
N VAL A 72 1.17 45.78 7.66
CA VAL A 72 0.09 45.80 6.66
C VAL A 72 -1.27 45.49 7.28
N GLY A 73 -1.28 44.66 8.34
CA GLY A 73 -2.49 44.18 8.97
C GLY A 73 -2.76 42.68 8.66
N ALA A 74 -3.41 42.03 9.63
CA ALA A 74 -3.63 40.59 9.54
C ALA A 74 -4.64 40.23 8.43
N TRP A 75 -5.63 41.08 8.18
CA TRP A 75 -6.68 40.82 7.19
C TRP A 75 -6.14 40.91 5.76
N GLU A 76 -5.44 41.99 5.45
CA GLU A 76 -4.83 42.21 4.15
C GLU A 76 -3.79 41.13 3.83
N THR A 77 -3.01 40.73 4.84
CA THR A 77 -2.05 39.63 4.69
C THR A 77 -2.77 38.31 4.37
N PHE A 78 -3.89 38.03 5.07
CA PHE A 78 -4.68 36.81 4.82
C PHE A 78 -5.27 36.82 3.41
N GLU A 79 -5.89 37.92 2.97
CA GLU A 79 -6.47 38.05 1.63
C GLU A 79 -5.40 37.89 0.54
N PHE A 80 -4.23 38.48 0.73
CA PHE A 80 -3.10 38.32 -0.17
C PHE A 80 -2.63 36.85 -0.26
N VAL A 81 -2.44 36.18 0.88
CA VAL A 81 -2.03 34.76 0.94
C VAL A 81 -3.07 33.89 0.25
N VAL A 82 -4.37 34.10 0.49
CA VAL A 82 -5.44 33.35 -0.18
C VAL A 82 -5.40 33.57 -1.68
N THR A 83 -5.19 34.77 -2.15
CA THR A 83 -5.11 35.12 -3.58
C THR A 83 -3.91 34.40 -4.23
N VAL A 84 -2.74 34.50 -3.63
CA VAL A 84 -1.53 33.79 -4.12
C VAL A 84 -1.74 32.29 -4.12
N THR A 85 -2.26 31.72 -3.03
CA THR A 85 -2.49 30.29 -2.91
C THR A 85 -3.50 29.79 -3.95
N SER A 86 -4.58 30.55 -4.21
CA SER A 86 -5.59 30.18 -5.20
C SER A 86 -5.02 30.17 -6.63
N HIS A 87 -4.13 31.13 -6.95
CA HIS A 87 -3.46 31.17 -8.25
C HIS A 87 -2.58 29.93 -8.51
N TYR A 88 -1.90 29.42 -7.46
CA TYR A 88 -1.04 28.24 -7.56
C TYR A 88 -1.75 26.95 -7.15
N PHE A 89 -3.06 26.98 -6.89
CA PHE A 89 -3.84 25.86 -6.37
C PHE A 89 -3.65 24.58 -7.19
N TRP A 90 -3.75 24.64 -8.51
CA TRP A 90 -3.59 23.48 -9.39
C TRP A 90 -2.20 22.88 -9.30
N THR A 91 -1.17 23.69 -9.26
CA THR A 91 0.21 23.22 -9.17
C THR A 91 0.49 22.55 -7.84
N TRP A 92 -0.10 23.05 -6.75
CA TRP A 92 0.07 22.47 -5.41
C TRP A 92 -0.79 21.23 -5.17
N SER A 93 -1.94 21.14 -5.81
CA SER A 93 -2.83 19.99 -5.68
C SER A 93 -2.30 18.73 -6.39
N VAL A 94 -1.52 18.88 -7.47
CA VAL A 94 -0.97 17.74 -8.23
C VAL A 94 -0.19 16.73 -7.36
N PRO A 95 0.78 17.15 -6.50
CA PRO A 95 1.48 16.20 -5.62
C PRO A 95 0.54 15.45 -4.68
N PHE A 96 -0.49 16.10 -4.14
CA PHE A 96 -1.46 15.47 -3.24
C PHE A 96 -2.35 14.46 -3.98
N ILE A 97 -2.75 14.77 -5.21
CA ILE A 97 -3.50 13.84 -6.07
C ILE A 97 -2.65 12.62 -6.39
N VAL A 98 -1.38 12.81 -6.76
CA VAL A 98 -0.45 11.70 -7.05
C VAL A 98 -0.23 10.85 -5.81
N LEU A 99 -0.02 11.47 -4.65
CA LEU A 99 0.17 10.78 -3.37
C LEU A 99 -1.08 9.98 -2.98
N GLY A 100 -2.27 10.56 -3.15
CA GLY A 100 -3.55 9.89 -2.97
C GLY A 100 -3.70 8.68 -3.90
N ALA A 101 -3.41 8.83 -5.19
CA ALA A 101 -3.47 7.77 -6.18
C ALA A 101 -2.52 6.61 -5.83
N VAL A 102 -1.28 6.92 -5.41
CA VAL A 102 -0.30 5.92 -4.95
C VAL A 102 -0.79 5.18 -3.71
N PHE A 103 -1.34 5.91 -2.74
CA PHE A 103 -1.89 5.31 -1.51
C PHE A 103 -3.04 4.35 -1.82
N PHE A 104 -3.99 4.76 -2.67
CA PHE A 104 -5.11 3.91 -3.09
C PHE A 104 -4.63 2.70 -3.89
N TRP A 105 -3.69 2.89 -4.81
CA TRP A 105 -3.11 1.78 -5.56
C TRP A 105 -2.39 0.79 -4.66
N ARG A 106 -1.57 1.26 -3.72
CA ARG A 106 -0.90 0.40 -2.74
C ARG A 106 -1.91 -0.45 -1.97
N ARG A 107 -3.00 0.17 -1.50
CA ARG A 107 -4.06 -0.55 -0.77
C ARG A 107 -4.76 -1.58 -1.65
N TYR A 108 -5.06 -1.22 -2.89
CA TYR A 108 -5.69 -2.10 -3.85
C TYR A 108 -4.78 -3.28 -4.23
N SER A 109 -3.52 -3.03 -4.56
CA SER A 109 -2.53 -4.05 -4.89
C SER A 109 -2.30 -5.02 -3.74
N PHE A 110 -2.15 -4.50 -2.50
CA PHE A 110 -2.03 -5.34 -1.31
C PHE A 110 -3.23 -6.27 -1.14
N LYS A 111 -4.45 -5.74 -1.30
CA LYS A 111 -5.68 -6.56 -1.20
C LYS A 111 -5.73 -7.64 -2.28
N LYS A 112 -5.34 -7.31 -3.50
CA LYS A 112 -5.28 -8.24 -4.64
C LYS A 112 -4.25 -9.35 -4.41
N GLU A 113 -3.04 -8.99 -3.98
CA GLU A 113 -1.98 -9.96 -3.66
C GLU A 113 -2.37 -10.88 -2.51
N PHE A 114 -2.92 -10.34 -1.44
CA PHE A 114 -3.36 -11.13 -0.30
C PHE A 114 -4.44 -12.13 -0.68
N ASN A 115 -5.43 -11.71 -1.47
CA ASN A 115 -6.48 -12.60 -1.97
C ASN A 115 -5.91 -13.71 -2.87
N ALA A 116 -4.92 -13.40 -3.71
CA ALA A 116 -4.23 -14.39 -4.54
C ALA A 116 -3.47 -15.42 -3.69
N LEU A 117 -2.76 -14.97 -2.62
CA LEU A 117 -2.08 -15.87 -1.68
C LEU A 117 -3.08 -16.79 -0.95
N VAL A 118 -4.22 -16.25 -0.50
CA VAL A 118 -5.27 -17.04 0.16
C VAL A 118 -5.88 -18.06 -0.82
N ALA A 119 -6.14 -17.68 -2.06
CA ALA A 119 -6.65 -18.59 -3.09
C ALA A 119 -5.66 -19.73 -3.36
N ARG A 120 -4.37 -19.40 -3.51
CA ARG A 120 -3.30 -20.39 -3.69
C ARG A 120 -3.16 -21.32 -2.51
N ALA A 121 -3.23 -20.79 -1.28
CA ALA A 121 -3.17 -21.62 -0.07
C ALA A 121 -4.33 -22.63 0.00
N LYS A 122 -5.54 -22.24 -0.40
CA LYS A 122 -6.68 -23.16 -0.48
C LYS A 122 -6.48 -24.26 -1.53
N GLU A 123 -5.94 -23.90 -2.68
CA GLU A 123 -5.61 -24.84 -3.75
C GLU A 123 -4.60 -25.88 -3.25
N GLU A 124 -3.51 -25.46 -2.59
CA GLU A 124 -2.49 -26.35 -2.04
C GLU A 124 -3.05 -27.26 -0.93
N ILE A 125 -3.93 -26.76 -0.06
CA ILE A 125 -4.62 -27.61 0.92
C ILE A 125 -5.49 -28.66 0.24
N THR A 126 -6.20 -28.30 -0.82
CA THR A 126 -7.07 -29.22 -1.56
C THR A 126 -6.26 -30.30 -2.27
N LEU A 127 -5.13 -29.91 -2.86
CA LEU A 127 -4.20 -30.83 -3.51
C LEU A 127 -3.51 -31.76 -2.50
N GLY A 128 -3.07 -31.24 -1.35
CA GLY A 128 -2.48 -32.02 -0.27
C GLY A 128 -3.44 -33.03 0.35
N LYS A 129 -4.76 -32.74 0.35
CA LYS A 129 -5.79 -33.72 0.76
C LYS A 129 -6.01 -34.82 -0.27
N LYS A 130 -5.82 -34.54 -1.57
CA LYS A 130 -5.98 -35.53 -2.65
C LYS A 130 -4.77 -36.45 -2.82
N LYS A 131 -3.56 -35.93 -2.59
CA LYS A 131 -2.29 -36.66 -2.68
C LYS A 131 -1.50 -36.49 -1.37
N PRO A 132 -1.77 -37.25 -0.31
CA PRO A 132 -1.06 -37.11 0.95
C PRO A 132 0.36 -37.65 0.81
N LEU A 133 1.36 -36.80 0.60
CA LEU A 133 2.75 -37.12 0.92
C LEU A 133 2.92 -37.03 2.44
N GLU A 134 3.50 -38.02 3.09
CA GLU A 134 3.64 -38.06 4.56
C GLU A 134 4.40 -36.83 5.09
N THR A 135 5.44 -36.42 4.40
CA THR A 135 6.29 -35.24 4.73
C THR A 135 5.51 -33.91 4.70
N ASN A 136 4.50 -33.80 3.82
CA ASN A 136 3.76 -32.55 3.61
C ASN A 136 2.51 -32.41 4.50
N ARG A 137 2.09 -33.53 5.16
CA ARG A 137 0.84 -33.56 5.95
C ARG A 137 0.83 -32.56 7.12
N THR A 138 1.96 -32.39 7.79
CA THR A 138 2.09 -31.48 8.93
C THR A 138 2.06 -30.02 8.48
N LEU A 139 2.74 -29.69 7.37
CA LEU A 139 2.76 -28.34 6.79
C LEU A 139 1.39 -27.94 6.25
N VAL A 140 0.70 -28.84 5.57
CA VAL A 140 -0.68 -28.60 5.07
C VAL A 140 -1.65 -28.38 6.22
N LYS A 141 -1.54 -29.13 7.33
CA LYS A 141 -2.35 -28.89 8.54
C LYS A 141 -2.03 -27.54 9.18
N GLY A 142 -0.76 -27.14 9.23
CA GLY A 142 -0.34 -25.82 9.71
C GLY A 142 -0.94 -24.69 8.87
N LEU A 143 -0.89 -24.81 7.54
CA LEU A 143 -1.47 -23.85 6.61
C LEU A 143 -3.00 -23.79 6.74
N GLU A 144 -3.67 -24.92 6.90
CA GLU A 144 -5.13 -24.99 7.14
C GLU A 144 -5.51 -24.31 8.46
N GLY A 145 -4.76 -24.58 9.54
CA GLY A 145 -4.95 -23.92 10.84
C GLY A 145 -4.79 -22.39 10.75
N PHE A 146 -3.74 -21.95 10.07
CA PHE A 146 -3.48 -20.53 9.87
C PHE A 146 -4.60 -19.84 9.06
N LEU A 147 -5.06 -20.47 7.98
CA LEU A 147 -6.20 -19.94 7.21
C LEU A 147 -7.49 -19.86 8.04
N LYS A 148 -7.74 -20.85 8.88
CA LYS A 148 -8.91 -20.84 9.79
C LYS A 148 -8.82 -19.68 10.79
N THR A 149 -7.64 -19.43 11.35
CA THR A 149 -7.38 -18.27 12.23
C THR A 149 -7.60 -16.96 11.47
N LEU A 150 -7.10 -16.87 10.24
CA LEU A 150 -7.34 -15.68 9.40
C LEU A 150 -8.84 -15.42 9.17
N GLN A 151 -9.62 -16.45 8.92
CA GLN A 151 -11.07 -16.31 8.70
C GLN A 151 -11.83 -15.89 9.97
N THR A 152 -11.39 -16.34 11.14
CA THR A 152 -12.05 -16.04 12.41
C THR A 152 -11.64 -14.68 12.98
N GLU A 153 -10.37 -14.33 12.90
CA GLU A 153 -9.82 -13.13 13.56
C GLU A 153 -9.76 -11.90 12.68
N TYR A 154 -9.65 -12.07 11.36
CA TYR A 154 -9.40 -10.96 10.45
C TYR A 154 -10.61 -10.66 9.56
N GLN A 155 -10.78 -9.36 9.27
CA GLN A 155 -11.71 -8.90 8.24
C GLN A 155 -11.03 -9.02 6.87
N PHE A 156 -11.29 -10.08 6.13
CA PHE A 156 -11.05 -10.07 4.71
C PHE A 156 -12.30 -10.57 3.98
N GLU A 157 -12.77 -9.76 3.05
CA GLU A 157 -13.85 -10.13 2.16
C GLU A 157 -13.31 -11.09 1.11
N GLN A 158 -13.68 -12.36 1.20
CA GLN A 158 -13.60 -13.25 0.05
C GLN A 158 -14.74 -12.89 -0.90
N ARG A 159 -14.53 -11.97 -1.82
CA ARG A 159 -15.30 -11.98 -3.06
C ARG A 159 -14.70 -13.06 -3.96
N ILE A 160 -15.22 -14.27 -3.81
CA ILE A 160 -15.13 -15.30 -4.82
C ILE A 160 -16.10 -14.85 -5.93
N ARG A 161 -15.58 -14.44 -7.04
CA ARG A 161 -16.25 -14.48 -8.33
C ARG A 161 -15.56 -15.51 -9.17
#